data_776b6378c80c3815a33a9d2bf189a878
#
_entry.id   776b6378c80c3815a33a9d2bf189a878
#
_cell.length_a   1.000
_cell.length_b   1.000
_cell.length_c   1.000
_cell.angle_alpha   90.00
_cell.angle_beta   90.00
_cell.angle_gamma   90.00
#
_symmetry.space_group_name_H-M   'P 1'
#
loop_
_entity.id
_entity.type
_entity.pdbx_description
1 polymer ?
#
loop_
_entity_poly.entity_id
_entity_poly.type
_entity_poly.pdbx_seq_one_letter_code
_entity_poly.pdbx_strand_id
1 'polypeptide(L)'
;GNRGRCAQPCRQPYLVEGNKSDIGDYILSPKELCNLPYVCEMIEDGIDSFKIEGRMKRPEYTAFVTSIFRKYVDLYAAMGKDAYKEYLKKHNKEFANDMENLQEIYNRGGFTQGYLEGLSGVPYEKNKSKNGKMLSAKRPKHGGVLVGEVISVGKGRLKYKTVKELYPHDVVEFCNDNMEQEYEYTIGENKKAGSIVEAKFKYGSLIHRGDKVYRTKKACMLEKIRADFIEKEKKIPVIGEFYASNGQKAHLKVKCGEDEYTVYGDVCDIALKNPATKESVAKSISQTGTTKFEFQKLDILIEDNLFVPVGMLKKMRREVLAGLENEILSKYRRNCAKSADSHNETNSKKEQKQSEMIVSVMKLEQLQCVLELNISGLKKIYIRTELLNAGQLKDAVNMINSKGIDAYI
;
A
#
# COMPACT_ATOMS: atom_id res chain seq x y z
N GLY A 1 2.19 -16.34 10.35
CA GLY A 1 1.91 -16.15 9.10
C GLY A 1 0.64 -16.54 8.38
N ASN A 2 0.43 -17.83 8.09
CA ASN A 2 -0.61 -18.30 7.16
C ASN A 2 -2.05 -17.92 7.54
N ARG A 3 -2.33 -17.72 8.82
CA ARG A 3 -3.67 -17.34 9.33
C ARG A 3 -3.83 -15.83 9.54
N GLY A 4 -3.02 -15.01 8.90
CA GLY A 4 -3.07 -13.56 9.06
C GLY A 4 -2.45 -13.01 10.35
N ARG A 5 -2.06 -13.86 11.28
CA ARG A 5 -1.44 -13.50 12.56
C ARG A 5 0.07 -13.60 12.44
N CYS A 6 0.75 -12.48 12.17
CA CYS A 6 2.20 -12.44 12.13
C CYS A 6 2.75 -12.13 13.52
N ALA A 7 3.63 -12.97 14.05
CA ALA A 7 4.34 -12.72 15.31
C ALA A 7 5.44 -11.64 15.18
N GLN A 8 5.66 -11.12 13.98
CA GLN A 8 6.65 -10.08 13.66
C GLN A 8 8.08 -10.44 14.10
N PRO A 9 8.61 -11.64 13.76
CA PRO A 9 9.97 -12.03 14.17
C PRO A 9 11.03 -11.06 13.65
N CYS A 10 10.83 -10.46 12.47
CA CYS A 10 11.72 -9.42 11.93
C CYS A 10 11.74 -8.11 12.75
N ARG A 11 10.94 -7.98 13.79
CA ARG A 11 10.85 -6.77 14.65
C ARG A 11 11.15 -7.07 16.12
N GLN A 12 11.64 -8.26 16.38
CA GLN A 12 12.12 -8.63 17.72
C GLN A 12 13.60 -8.27 17.85
N PRO A 13 14.08 -7.97 19.05
CA PRO A 13 15.51 -7.80 19.31
C PRO A 13 16.22 -9.15 19.24
N TYR A 14 17.44 -9.15 18.70
CA TYR A 14 18.30 -10.32 18.58
C TYR A 14 19.71 -10.01 19.04
N LEU A 15 20.31 -10.97 19.71
CA LEU A 15 21.73 -10.95 20.04
C LEU A 15 22.50 -11.79 19.01
N VAL A 16 23.64 -11.28 18.57
CA VAL A 16 24.57 -11.99 17.68
C VAL A 16 25.82 -12.30 18.47
N GLU A 17 26.10 -13.59 18.69
CA GLU A 17 27.33 -14.01 19.35
C GLU A 17 28.58 -13.56 18.58
N GLY A 18 29.57 -13.07 19.32
CA GLY A 18 30.84 -12.62 18.74
C GLY A 18 30.82 -11.26 18.05
N ASN A 19 29.66 -10.61 17.93
CA ASN A 19 29.55 -9.30 17.28
C ASN A 19 29.07 -8.23 18.28
N LYS A 20 29.98 -7.43 18.78
CA LYS A 20 29.69 -6.20 19.53
C LYS A 20 29.49 -5.06 18.52
N SER A 21 28.49 -5.13 17.67
CA SER A 21 28.26 -4.05 16.72
C SER A 21 27.27 -3.03 17.29
N ASP A 22 27.61 -1.74 17.18
CA ASP A 22 26.73 -0.61 17.48
C ASP A 22 25.55 -0.47 16.50
N ILE A 23 25.22 -1.55 15.77
CA ILE A 23 24.20 -1.55 14.71
C ILE A 23 22.79 -1.41 15.31
N GLY A 24 22.57 -1.88 16.54
CA GLY A 24 21.28 -1.95 17.22
C GLY A 24 20.71 -3.37 17.26
N ASP A 25 19.70 -3.58 18.10
CA ASP A 25 19.18 -4.91 18.44
C ASP A 25 18.23 -5.49 17.37
N TYR A 26 17.64 -4.65 16.53
CA TYR A 26 16.63 -5.07 15.56
C TYR A 26 17.24 -5.41 14.20
N ILE A 27 18.21 -6.28 14.19
CA ILE A 27 19.05 -6.61 13.02
C ILE A 27 18.29 -7.23 11.85
N LEU A 28 17.07 -7.72 12.05
CA LEU A 28 16.20 -8.25 10.99
C LEU A 28 15.11 -7.26 10.57
N SER A 29 15.08 -6.03 11.14
CA SER A 29 14.05 -5.04 10.80
C SER A 29 14.42 -4.27 9.54
N PRO A 30 13.73 -4.47 8.40
CA PRO A 30 14.00 -3.68 7.20
C PRO A 30 13.35 -2.29 7.32
N LYS A 31 13.95 -1.31 6.65
CA LYS A 31 13.30 -0.04 6.33
C LYS A 31 12.10 -0.26 5.41
N GLU A 32 11.24 0.73 5.26
CA GLU A 32 10.15 0.66 4.29
C GLU A 32 10.72 0.74 2.86
N LEU A 33 10.27 -0.20 2.01
CA LEU A 33 10.60 -0.19 0.59
C LEU A 33 9.76 0.89 -0.10
N CYS A 34 10.41 1.86 -0.75
CA CYS A 34 9.74 2.90 -1.52
C CYS A 34 10.45 3.11 -2.86
N ASN A 35 9.88 2.55 -3.91
CA ASN A 35 10.41 2.61 -5.27
C ASN A 35 9.76 3.70 -6.12
N LEU A 36 9.09 4.68 -5.50
CA LEU A 36 8.49 5.81 -6.22
C LEU A 36 9.49 6.54 -7.15
N PRO A 37 10.77 6.76 -6.77
CA PRO A 37 11.73 7.38 -7.66
C PRO A 37 12.01 6.61 -8.95
N TYR A 38 11.71 5.31 -8.98
CA TYR A 38 12.00 4.39 -10.10
C TYR A 38 10.75 3.95 -10.87
N VAL A 39 9.60 4.60 -10.65
CA VAL A 39 8.34 4.23 -11.32
C VAL A 39 8.50 4.22 -12.84
N CYS A 40 9.17 5.22 -13.41
CA CYS A 40 9.41 5.31 -14.83
C CYS A 40 10.23 4.11 -15.35
N GLU A 41 11.35 3.82 -14.72
CA GLU A 41 12.23 2.72 -15.06
C GLU A 41 11.50 1.36 -14.92
N MET A 42 10.75 1.17 -13.85
CA MET A 42 9.98 -0.06 -13.64
C MET A 42 8.93 -0.29 -14.71
N ILE A 43 8.24 0.76 -15.17
CA ILE A 43 7.26 0.64 -16.27
C ILE A 43 7.97 0.34 -17.60
N GLU A 44 9.10 1.00 -17.88
CA GLU A 44 9.91 0.74 -19.09
C GLU A 44 10.45 -0.69 -19.14
N ASP A 45 10.78 -1.27 -17.97
CA ASP A 45 11.22 -2.66 -17.83
C ASP A 45 10.06 -3.68 -17.96
N GLY A 46 8.83 -3.22 -18.25
CA GLY A 46 7.67 -4.05 -18.51
C GLY A 46 6.91 -4.50 -17.25
N ILE A 47 7.00 -3.75 -16.16
CA ILE A 47 6.19 -4.04 -14.96
C ILE A 47 4.77 -3.49 -15.16
N ASP A 48 3.81 -4.40 -15.31
CA ASP A 48 2.39 -4.05 -15.56
C ASP A 48 1.64 -3.61 -14.30
N SER A 49 2.09 -4.00 -13.11
CA SER A 49 1.32 -3.80 -11.88
C SER A 49 2.23 -3.63 -10.66
N PHE A 50 1.88 -2.67 -9.80
CA PHE A 50 2.57 -2.44 -8.53
C PHE A 50 1.71 -2.94 -7.37
N LYS A 51 2.29 -3.80 -6.53
CA LYS A 51 1.65 -4.25 -5.28
C LYS A 51 2.05 -3.33 -4.14
N ILE A 52 1.07 -2.65 -3.55
CA ILE A 52 1.24 -1.84 -2.34
C ILE A 52 0.85 -2.69 -1.14
N GLU A 53 1.80 -2.92 -0.22
CA GLU A 53 1.55 -3.71 0.98
C GLU A 53 1.13 -2.80 2.14
N GLY A 54 -0.12 -2.96 2.58
CA GLY A 54 -0.71 -2.19 3.67
C GLY A 54 -1.13 -3.03 4.87
N ARG A 55 -0.69 -4.30 4.95
CA ARG A 55 -1.05 -5.20 6.05
C ARG A 55 -0.62 -4.61 7.39
N MET A 56 -1.53 -4.63 8.38
CA MET A 56 -1.33 -4.03 9.70
C MET A 56 -1.19 -2.50 9.69
N LYS A 57 -1.46 -1.84 8.58
CA LYS A 57 -1.50 -0.38 8.48
C LYS A 57 -2.95 0.12 8.57
N ARG A 58 -3.08 1.40 8.91
CA ARG A 58 -4.39 2.07 8.90
C ARG A 58 -4.85 2.34 7.46
N PRO A 59 -6.17 2.48 7.22
CA PRO A 59 -6.70 2.79 5.88
C PRO A 59 -6.07 4.03 5.25
N GLU A 60 -5.75 5.05 6.06
CA GLU A 60 -5.11 6.30 5.62
C GLU A 60 -3.75 6.05 4.96
N TYR A 61 -2.99 5.07 5.45
CA TYR A 61 -1.73 4.68 4.82
C TYR A 61 -1.95 4.17 3.40
N THR A 62 -2.85 3.20 3.25
CA THR A 62 -3.11 2.60 1.93
C THR A 62 -3.66 3.63 0.95
N ALA A 63 -4.62 4.45 1.40
CA ALA A 63 -5.21 5.51 0.59
C ALA A 63 -4.16 6.49 0.10
N PHE A 64 -3.32 7.00 1.01
CA PHE A 64 -2.32 8.00 0.67
C PHE A 64 -1.21 7.44 -0.22
N VAL A 65 -0.61 6.30 0.15
CA VAL A 65 0.46 5.68 -0.66
C VAL A 65 -0.05 5.40 -2.07
N THR A 66 -1.25 4.82 -2.20
CA THR A 66 -1.84 4.54 -3.52
C THR A 66 -2.07 5.82 -4.32
N SER A 67 -2.56 6.90 -3.68
CA SER A 67 -2.80 8.17 -4.37
C SER A 67 -1.51 8.80 -4.92
N ILE A 68 -0.42 8.71 -4.17
CA ILE A 68 0.88 9.25 -4.62
C ILE A 68 1.44 8.40 -5.76
N PHE A 69 1.47 7.07 -5.64
CA PHE A 69 1.92 6.23 -6.75
C PHE A 69 1.04 6.41 -7.99
N ARG A 70 -0.29 6.49 -7.83
CA ARG A 70 -1.22 6.77 -8.94
C ARG A 70 -0.90 8.08 -9.64
N LYS A 71 -0.63 9.15 -8.88
CA LYS A 71 -0.24 10.46 -9.42
C LYS A 71 0.95 10.33 -10.38
N TYR A 72 2.03 9.67 -9.96
CA TYR A 72 3.25 9.59 -10.77
C TYR A 72 3.14 8.58 -11.93
N VAL A 73 2.38 7.50 -11.77
CA VAL A 73 2.04 6.59 -12.89
C VAL A 73 1.19 7.31 -13.94
N ASP A 74 0.19 8.10 -13.54
CA ASP A 74 -0.65 8.86 -14.49
C ASP A 74 0.14 9.95 -15.22
N LEU A 75 1.01 10.65 -14.51
CA LEU A 75 1.91 11.64 -15.13
C LEU A 75 2.82 10.99 -16.18
N TYR A 76 3.42 9.84 -15.84
CA TYR A 76 4.22 9.08 -16.78
C TYR A 76 3.39 8.62 -18.00
N ALA A 77 2.23 8.03 -17.78
CA ALA A 77 1.35 7.55 -18.84
C ALA A 77 0.89 8.66 -19.79
N ALA A 78 0.66 9.87 -19.25
CA ALA A 78 0.23 11.03 -20.05
C ALA A 78 1.38 11.69 -20.84
N MET A 79 2.60 11.69 -20.32
CA MET A 79 3.71 12.47 -20.87
C MET A 79 4.74 11.62 -21.62
N GLY A 80 4.88 10.33 -21.26
CA GLY A 80 5.98 9.49 -21.69
C GLY A 80 7.29 9.80 -20.97
N LYS A 81 8.32 8.98 -21.25
CA LYS A 81 9.58 8.91 -20.50
C LYS A 81 10.33 10.24 -20.39
N ASP A 82 10.60 10.87 -21.52
CA ASP A 82 11.51 12.04 -21.55
C ASP A 82 10.84 13.27 -20.91
N ALA A 83 9.57 13.53 -21.25
CA ALA A 83 8.80 14.63 -20.68
C ALA A 83 8.54 14.42 -19.19
N TYR A 84 8.32 13.19 -18.73
CA TYR A 84 8.20 12.86 -17.31
C TYR A 84 9.50 13.16 -16.54
N LYS A 85 10.67 12.78 -17.07
CA LYS A 85 11.97 13.08 -16.45
C LYS A 85 12.23 14.59 -16.35
N GLU A 86 11.85 15.33 -17.37
CA GLU A 86 11.94 16.80 -17.36
C GLU A 86 10.97 17.41 -16.35
N TYR A 87 9.74 16.91 -16.29
CA TYR A 87 8.75 17.29 -15.30
C TYR A 87 9.29 17.13 -13.87
N LEU A 88 9.88 15.99 -13.54
CA LEU A 88 10.46 15.75 -12.21
C LEU A 88 11.60 16.71 -11.87
N LYS A 89 12.45 17.04 -12.83
CA LYS A 89 13.52 18.04 -12.64
C LYS A 89 12.94 19.42 -12.32
N LYS A 90 11.92 19.83 -13.07
CA LYS A 90 11.26 21.13 -12.90
C LYS A 90 10.46 21.22 -11.59
N HIS A 91 9.83 20.11 -11.18
CA HIS A 91 8.97 20.01 -9.99
C HIS A 91 9.65 19.24 -8.86
N ASN A 92 10.97 19.31 -8.75
CA ASN A 92 11.74 18.56 -7.75
C ASN A 92 11.33 18.84 -6.31
N LYS A 93 10.89 20.07 -5.99
CA LYS A 93 10.39 20.43 -4.67
C LYS A 93 9.06 19.75 -4.34
N GLU A 94 8.18 19.63 -5.33
CA GLU A 94 6.91 18.91 -5.19
C GLU A 94 7.16 17.42 -4.95
N PHE A 95 8.02 16.81 -5.77
CA PHE A 95 8.40 15.41 -5.59
C PHE A 95 9.04 15.15 -4.22
N ALA A 96 9.96 16.02 -3.78
CA ALA A 96 10.59 15.92 -2.46
C ALA A 96 9.56 16.03 -1.32
N ASN A 97 8.57 16.91 -1.46
CA ASN A 97 7.47 17.06 -0.50
C ASN A 97 6.58 15.80 -0.47
N ASP A 98 6.28 15.19 -1.62
CA ASP A 98 5.52 13.94 -1.68
C ASP A 98 6.29 12.78 -1.04
N MET A 99 7.60 12.69 -1.27
CA MET A 99 8.48 11.72 -0.60
C MET A 99 8.51 11.93 0.92
N GLU A 100 8.56 13.18 1.39
CA GLU A 100 8.48 13.49 2.81
C GLU A 100 7.10 13.13 3.40
N ASN A 101 6.02 13.45 2.71
CA ASN A 101 4.68 13.07 3.15
C ASN A 101 4.48 11.54 3.22
N LEU A 102 5.12 10.77 2.33
CA LEU A 102 5.17 9.31 2.46
C LEU A 102 5.92 8.87 3.72
N GLN A 103 6.97 9.59 4.13
CA GLN A 103 7.64 9.31 5.41
C GLN A 103 6.78 9.71 6.62
N GLU A 104 6.02 10.80 6.52
CA GLU A 104 5.07 11.24 7.56
C GLU A 104 3.97 10.21 7.81
N ILE A 105 3.46 9.57 6.75
CA ILE A 105 2.40 8.57 6.94
C ILE A 105 2.93 7.28 7.56
N TYR A 106 4.12 6.83 7.18
CA TYR A 106 4.82 5.73 7.83
C TYR A 106 6.23 5.51 7.27
N ASN A 107 7.21 5.39 8.18
CA ASN A 107 8.54 4.90 7.84
C ASN A 107 9.19 4.21 9.05
N ARG A 108 10.19 3.34 8.80
CA ARG A 108 11.06 2.74 9.81
C ARG A 108 12.50 3.14 9.54
N GLY A 109 12.93 4.27 10.12
CA GLY A 109 14.27 4.79 9.89
C GLY A 109 14.55 5.26 8.46
N GLY A 110 13.50 5.75 7.78
CA GLY A 110 13.54 6.20 6.39
C GLY A 110 13.14 5.13 5.39
N PHE A 111 13.46 5.38 4.11
CA PHE A 111 13.16 4.49 3.00
C PHE A 111 14.38 3.77 2.47
N THR A 112 14.14 2.67 1.76
CA THR A 112 15.12 1.93 0.95
C THR A 112 14.50 1.57 -0.39
N GLN A 113 15.32 1.49 -1.41
CA GLN A 113 14.95 0.97 -2.74
C GLN A 113 15.20 -0.55 -2.85
N GLY A 114 15.62 -1.19 -1.76
CA GLY A 114 15.94 -2.60 -1.75
C GLY A 114 17.13 -2.92 -2.66
N TYR A 115 16.89 -3.80 -3.62
CA TYR A 115 17.91 -4.27 -4.56
C TYR A 115 17.91 -3.52 -5.90
N LEU A 116 17.03 -2.55 -6.12
CA LEU A 116 16.98 -1.81 -7.40
C LEU A 116 18.24 -1.01 -7.69
N GLU A 117 18.87 -0.43 -6.67
CA GLU A 117 20.15 0.27 -6.86
C GLU A 117 21.31 -0.72 -6.90
N GLY A 118 21.38 -1.46 -7.98
CA GLY A 118 22.61 -2.09 -8.43
C GLY A 118 23.32 -3.03 -7.47
N LEU A 119 22.86 -4.28 -7.47
CA LEU A 119 23.73 -5.42 -7.25
C LEU A 119 24.38 -5.91 -8.56
N SER A 120 23.98 -5.35 -9.71
CA SER A 120 24.54 -5.72 -11.00
C SER A 120 26.01 -5.30 -11.10
N GLY A 121 26.89 -6.26 -10.96
CA GLY A 121 28.32 -6.11 -11.23
C GLY A 121 29.21 -5.66 -10.08
N VAL A 122 28.72 -5.47 -8.86
CA VAL A 122 29.56 -5.13 -7.70
C VAL A 122 29.69 -6.33 -6.78
N PRO A 123 30.92 -6.85 -6.50
CA PRO A 123 31.11 -7.94 -5.56
C PRO A 123 30.51 -7.66 -4.19
N TYR A 124 29.91 -8.68 -3.57
CA TYR A 124 29.23 -8.61 -2.25
C TYR A 124 30.07 -7.88 -1.18
N GLU A 125 31.38 -8.07 -1.19
CA GLU A 125 32.28 -7.45 -0.21
C GLU A 125 32.37 -5.92 -0.32
N LYS A 126 32.22 -5.36 -1.54
CA LYS A 126 32.20 -3.90 -1.75
C LYS A 126 30.83 -3.27 -1.45
N ASN A 127 29.79 -4.08 -1.27
CA ASN A 127 28.43 -3.63 -0.96
C ASN A 127 28.10 -3.61 0.55
N LYS A 128 29.02 -3.96 1.43
CA LYS A 128 28.80 -3.94 2.89
C LYS A 128 28.25 -2.60 3.41
N SER A 129 28.69 -1.49 2.84
CA SER A 129 28.21 -0.16 3.22
C SER A 129 26.77 0.14 2.72
N LYS A 130 26.32 -0.51 1.64
CA LYS A 130 24.97 -0.32 1.06
C LYS A 130 23.93 -1.21 1.75
N ASN A 131 24.30 -2.43 2.15
CA ASN A 131 23.39 -3.34 2.86
C ASN A 131 22.97 -2.81 4.24
N GLY A 132 23.82 -2.07 4.94
CA GLY A 132 23.46 -1.36 6.17
C GLY A 132 22.38 -0.29 5.99
N LYS A 133 22.16 0.17 4.75
CA LYS A 133 21.11 1.14 4.44
C LYS A 133 19.71 0.52 4.32
N MET A 134 19.58 -0.80 4.21
CA MET A 134 18.32 -1.51 4.10
C MET A 134 17.65 -1.79 5.43
N LEU A 135 18.41 -1.79 6.53
CA LEU A 135 17.92 -2.16 7.85
C LEU A 135 17.64 -0.93 8.73
N SER A 136 16.64 -1.06 9.59
CA SER A 136 16.31 -0.15 10.67
C SER A 136 16.56 -0.85 12.01
N ALA A 137 17.85 -1.08 12.32
CA ALA A 137 18.24 -1.89 13.46
C ALA A 137 18.04 -1.19 14.82
N LYS A 138 17.92 0.15 14.83
CA LYS A 138 17.70 0.91 16.07
C LYS A 138 16.22 1.01 16.45
N ARG A 139 15.30 1.04 15.48
CA ARG A 139 13.86 1.24 15.73
C ARG A 139 12.98 0.41 14.78
N PRO A 140 12.21 -0.57 15.28
CA PRO A 140 11.38 -1.45 14.45
C PRO A 140 9.97 -0.90 14.17
N LYS A 141 9.62 0.26 14.76
CA LYS A 141 8.31 0.93 14.61
C LYS A 141 8.44 2.23 13.81
N HIS A 142 7.33 2.93 13.62
CA HIS A 142 7.31 4.22 12.92
C HIS A 142 8.31 5.19 13.54
N GLY A 143 9.19 5.75 12.72
CA GLY A 143 10.26 6.65 13.14
C GLY A 143 9.88 8.12 13.06
N GLY A 144 8.81 8.46 12.33
CA GLY A 144 8.43 9.84 12.09
C GLY A 144 9.40 10.62 11.19
N VAL A 145 9.22 11.93 11.15
CA VAL A 145 10.07 12.88 10.41
C VAL A 145 10.71 13.84 11.41
N LEU A 146 12.01 14.10 11.26
CA LEU A 146 12.73 15.04 12.10
C LEU A 146 12.12 16.45 12.00
N VAL A 147 11.69 17.00 13.13
CA VAL A 147 11.04 18.31 13.22
C VAL A 147 11.69 19.27 14.21
N GLY A 148 12.69 18.82 14.98
CA GLY A 148 13.36 19.69 15.92
C GLY A 148 14.47 19.01 16.71
N GLU A 149 15.07 19.80 17.62
CA GLU A 149 16.13 19.37 18.53
C GLU A 149 15.94 20.02 19.90
N VAL A 150 16.17 19.26 20.96
CA VAL A 150 16.08 19.73 22.35
C VAL A 150 17.26 20.67 22.64
N ILE A 151 16.95 21.90 23.05
CA ILE A 151 17.95 22.92 23.34
C ILE A 151 18.21 23.11 24.85
N SER A 152 17.24 22.77 25.69
CA SER A 152 17.40 22.80 27.14
C SER A 152 16.39 21.91 27.85
N VAL A 153 16.80 21.34 28.98
CA VAL A 153 15.98 20.52 29.87
C VAL A 153 16.07 21.08 31.28
N GLY A 154 14.94 21.24 31.94
CA GLY A 154 14.82 21.72 33.32
C GLY A 154 13.83 20.87 34.12
N LYS A 155 13.51 21.27 35.35
CA LYS A 155 12.59 20.53 36.23
C LYS A 155 11.19 20.38 35.61
N GLY A 156 10.90 19.21 34.99
CA GLY A 156 9.61 18.89 34.41
C GLY A 156 9.23 19.66 33.13
N ARG A 157 10.17 20.42 32.55
CA ARG A 157 9.98 21.17 31.31
C ARG A 157 11.22 21.07 30.44
N LEU A 158 11.01 21.05 29.12
CA LEU A 158 12.06 21.12 28.13
C LEU A 158 11.73 22.21 27.10
N LYS A 159 12.76 22.70 26.43
CA LYS A 159 12.61 23.57 25.25
C LYS A 159 13.30 22.89 24.07
N TYR A 160 12.64 22.89 22.94
CA TYR A 160 13.19 22.42 21.68
C TYR A 160 12.99 23.46 20.57
N LYS A 161 13.92 23.51 19.62
CA LYS A 161 13.85 24.35 18.45
C LYS A 161 13.29 23.55 17.28
N THR A 162 12.22 24.06 16.68
CA THR A 162 11.61 23.40 15.52
C THR A 162 12.41 23.69 14.25
N VAL A 163 12.49 22.75 13.33
CA VAL A 163 13.02 22.94 11.97
C VAL A 163 11.92 22.89 10.91
N LYS A 164 10.70 22.50 11.32
CA LYS A 164 9.50 22.44 10.48
C LYS A 164 8.31 23.05 11.22
N GLU A 165 7.27 23.40 10.46
CA GLU A 165 6.01 23.82 11.04
C GLU A 165 5.31 22.66 11.73
N LEU A 166 4.69 22.94 12.88
CA LEU A 166 3.88 22.00 13.64
C LEU A 166 2.47 22.57 13.80
N TYR A 167 1.48 21.71 13.74
CA TYR A 167 0.07 22.05 13.79
C TYR A 167 -0.62 21.44 15.02
N PRO A 168 -1.76 21.96 15.46
CA PRO A 168 -2.54 21.36 16.55
C PRO A 168 -2.81 19.88 16.27
N HIS A 169 -2.76 19.09 17.35
CA HIS A 169 -2.94 17.63 17.30
C HIS A 169 -1.84 16.84 16.58
N ASP A 170 -0.79 17.49 16.07
CA ASP A 170 0.44 16.78 15.70
C ASP A 170 1.02 16.12 16.95
N VAL A 171 1.62 14.95 16.77
CA VAL A 171 2.30 14.24 17.85
C VAL A 171 3.77 14.20 17.54
N VAL A 172 4.59 14.58 18.50
CA VAL A 172 6.04 14.53 18.42
C VAL A 172 6.61 13.63 19.50
N GLU A 173 7.68 12.92 19.18
CA GLU A 173 8.43 12.08 20.08
C GLU A 173 9.85 12.63 20.25
N PHE A 174 10.34 12.62 21.49
CA PHE A 174 11.72 12.94 21.84
C PHE A 174 12.51 11.64 21.88
N CYS A 175 13.56 11.57 21.11
CA CYS A 175 14.37 10.36 20.97
C CYS A 175 15.85 10.67 21.21
N ASN A 176 16.54 9.76 21.92
CA ASN A 176 17.98 9.78 22.07
C ASN A 176 18.70 9.35 20.77
N ASP A 177 20.05 9.32 20.79
CA ASP A 177 20.86 8.93 19.64
C ASP A 177 20.63 7.48 19.16
N ASN A 178 20.10 6.62 20.04
CA ASN A 178 19.71 5.25 19.71
C ASN A 178 18.31 5.15 19.13
N MET A 179 17.62 6.27 18.90
CA MET A 179 16.23 6.32 18.44
C MET A 179 15.22 5.70 19.42
N GLU A 180 15.62 5.56 20.69
CA GLU A 180 14.72 5.16 21.76
C GLU A 180 13.80 6.33 22.11
N GLN A 181 12.52 6.03 22.25
CA GLN A 181 11.49 7.01 22.59
C GLN A 181 11.53 7.25 24.09
N GLU A 182 11.82 8.50 24.47
CA GLU A 182 11.85 8.93 25.85
C GLU A 182 10.52 9.55 26.29
N TYR A 183 9.86 10.29 25.40
CA TYR A 183 8.61 10.97 25.70
C TYR A 183 7.84 11.31 24.43
N GLU A 184 6.50 11.36 24.54
CA GLU A 184 5.58 11.78 23.46
C GLU A 184 4.83 13.05 23.90
N TYR A 185 4.68 14.00 22.99
CA TYR A 185 4.00 15.27 23.25
C TYR A 185 3.06 15.65 22.11
N THR A 186 1.84 16.05 22.46
CA THR A 186 0.85 16.54 21.48
C THR A 186 0.90 18.05 21.40
N ILE A 187 1.00 18.56 20.17
CA ILE A 187 1.04 20.00 19.88
C ILE A 187 -0.34 20.61 20.08
N GLY A 188 -0.42 21.69 20.86
CA GLY A 188 -1.68 22.37 21.16
C GLY A 188 -2.01 23.55 20.22
N GLU A 189 -1.00 24.15 19.57
CA GLU A 189 -1.15 25.33 18.73
C GLU A 189 -0.13 25.34 17.58
N ASN A 190 -0.39 26.17 16.55
CA ASN A 190 0.52 26.31 15.43
C ASN A 190 1.90 26.83 15.87
N LYS A 191 2.97 26.18 15.39
CA LYS A 191 4.36 26.58 15.57
C LYS A 191 5.05 26.70 14.22
N LYS A 192 5.63 27.86 13.95
CA LYS A 192 6.42 28.08 12.74
C LYS A 192 7.77 27.37 12.83
N ALA A 193 8.36 27.03 11.70
CA ALA A 193 9.75 26.58 11.64
C ALA A 193 10.68 27.63 12.30
N GLY A 194 11.68 27.14 13.06
CA GLY A 194 12.60 28.00 13.84
C GLY A 194 12.07 28.44 15.21
N SER A 195 10.82 28.15 15.56
CA SER A 195 10.25 28.49 16.87
C SER A 195 10.88 27.69 18.01
N ILE A 196 10.98 28.30 19.18
CA ILE A 196 11.29 27.61 20.43
C ILE A 196 9.97 27.21 21.08
N VAL A 197 9.77 25.91 21.26
CA VAL A 197 8.57 25.35 21.88
C VAL A 197 8.93 24.80 23.25
N GLU A 198 8.11 25.15 24.24
CA GLU A 198 8.22 24.60 25.60
C GLU A 198 7.21 23.45 25.74
N ALA A 199 7.69 22.29 26.19
CA ALA A 199 6.87 21.13 26.48
C ALA A 199 7.08 20.70 27.95
N LYS A 200 5.98 20.30 28.60
CA LYS A 200 6.06 19.64 29.91
C LYS A 200 6.31 18.17 29.68
N PHE A 201 7.13 17.52 30.49
CA PHE A 201 7.36 16.11 30.42
C PHE A 201 7.29 15.44 31.80
N LYS A 202 7.06 14.14 31.82
CA LYS A 202 6.93 13.37 33.05
C LYS A 202 8.30 13.23 33.72
N TYR A 203 8.37 13.44 35.02
CA TYR A 203 9.57 13.22 35.81
C TYR A 203 10.06 11.77 35.64
N GLY A 204 11.36 11.60 35.43
CA GLY A 204 12.00 10.30 35.21
C GLY A 204 12.27 9.96 33.74
N SER A 205 11.83 10.78 32.78
CA SER A 205 12.24 10.62 31.37
C SER A 205 13.71 11.04 31.19
N LEU A 206 14.46 10.25 30.41
CA LEU A 206 15.90 10.46 30.17
C LEU A 206 16.17 11.39 28.97
N ILE A 207 15.46 12.54 28.92
CA ILE A 207 15.63 13.50 27.84
C ILE A 207 16.82 14.41 28.11
N HIS A 208 17.68 14.58 27.11
CA HIS A 208 18.88 15.40 27.19
C HIS A 208 18.89 16.51 26.14
N ARG A 209 19.72 17.51 26.36
CA ARG A 209 20.03 18.50 25.33
C ARG A 209 20.71 17.80 24.15
N GLY A 210 20.24 18.09 22.93
CA GLY A 210 20.72 17.45 21.69
C GLY A 210 19.81 16.35 21.19
N ASP A 211 18.92 15.80 22.04
CA ASP A 211 17.95 14.80 21.61
C ASP A 211 17.10 15.32 20.46
N LYS A 212 16.75 14.41 19.55
CA LYS A 212 16.02 14.75 18.34
C LYS A 212 14.51 14.64 18.57
N VAL A 213 13.78 15.52 17.90
CA VAL A 213 12.32 15.58 17.97
C VAL A 213 11.76 15.12 16.64
N TYR A 214 11.01 14.02 16.65
CA TYR A 214 10.39 13.44 15.46
C TYR A 214 8.88 13.56 15.51
N ARG A 215 8.26 14.04 14.42
CA ARG A 215 6.80 14.01 14.30
C ARG A 215 6.36 12.64 13.83
N THR A 216 5.57 11.96 14.65
CA THR A 216 5.03 10.60 14.37
C THR A 216 3.57 10.63 13.96
N LYS A 217 2.89 11.78 14.10
CA LYS A 217 1.54 11.99 13.61
C LYS A 217 1.39 13.42 13.11
N LYS A 218 1.08 13.57 11.82
CA LYS A 218 0.73 14.84 11.17
C LYS A 218 -0.80 14.91 11.05
N ALA A 219 -1.46 15.58 12.00
CA ALA A 219 -2.91 15.54 12.16
C ALA A 219 -3.66 16.07 10.94
N CYS A 220 -3.31 17.24 10.45
CA CYS A 220 -3.96 17.87 9.28
C CYS A 220 -3.87 17.01 8.02
N MET A 221 -2.77 16.27 7.83
CA MET A 221 -2.60 15.35 6.72
C MET A 221 -3.56 14.16 6.83
N LEU A 222 -3.69 13.56 8.02
CA LEU A 222 -4.58 12.44 8.24
C LEU A 222 -6.05 12.83 8.06
N GLU A 223 -6.45 14.01 8.53
CA GLU A 223 -7.79 14.56 8.35
C GLU A 223 -8.10 14.77 6.86
N LYS A 224 -7.16 15.35 6.12
CA LYS A 224 -7.30 15.52 4.68
C LYS A 224 -7.45 14.18 3.95
N ILE A 225 -6.62 13.18 4.28
CA ILE A 225 -6.70 11.85 3.67
C ILE A 225 -8.07 11.21 3.95
N ARG A 226 -8.59 11.34 5.16
CA ARG A 226 -9.92 10.83 5.51
C ARG A 226 -11.01 11.49 4.68
N ALA A 227 -11.01 12.82 4.64
CA ALA A 227 -11.99 13.57 3.88
C ALA A 227 -11.93 13.28 2.38
N ASP A 228 -10.72 13.16 1.81
CA ASP A 228 -10.55 12.98 0.36
C ASP A 228 -10.79 11.54 -0.13
N PHE A 229 -10.48 10.52 0.70
CA PHE A 229 -10.42 9.12 0.23
C PHE A 229 -11.24 8.13 1.05
N ILE A 230 -11.53 8.38 2.33
CA ILE A 230 -12.16 7.41 3.21
C ILE A 230 -13.62 7.77 3.47
N GLU A 231 -13.90 9.04 3.79
CA GLU A 231 -15.24 9.51 4.11
C GLU A 231 -16.04 9.86 2.86
N LYS A 232 -15.36 10.19 1.76
CA LYS A 232 -15.97 10.48 0.45
C LYS A 232 -16.13 9.20 -0.36
N GLU A 233 -17.34 8.67 -0.36
CA GLU A 233 -17.69 7.54 -1.22
C GLU A 233 -17.60 7.96 -2.69
N LYS A 234 -16.67 7.37 -3.45
CA LYS A 234 -16.60 7.58 -4.90
C LYS A 234 -17.75 6.85 -5.56
N LYS A 235 -18.67 7.61 -6.13
CA LYS A 235 -19.76 7.07 -6.95
C LYS A 235 -19.38 7.08 -8.43
N ILE A 236 -19.95 6.14 -9.16
CA ILE A 236 -19.78 6.00 -10.61
C ILE A 236 -20.77 6.95 -11.27
N PRO A 237 -20.33 7.90 -12.12
CA PRO A 237 -21.21 8.82 -12.79
C PRO A 237 -22.05 8.09 -13.84
N VAL A 238 -23.35 8.38 -13.87
CA VAL A 238 -24.30 7.84 -14.85
C VAL A 238 -25.13 8.97 -15.48
N ILE A 239 -25.58 8.72 -16.71
CA ILE A 239 -26.53 9.58 -17.42
C ILE A 239 -27.88 8.88 -17.42
N GLY A 240 -28.93 9.60 -17.03
CA GLY A 240 -30.32 9.09 -17.03
C GLY A 240 -31.21 9.83 -17.98
N GLU A 241 -32.17 9.11 -18.55
CA GLU A 241 -33.25 9.63 -19.35
C GLU A 241 -34.58 9.06 -18.84
N PHE A 242 -35.48 9.93 -18.41
CA PHE A 242 -36.82 9.56 -17.97
C PHE A 242 -37.85 10.09 -18.94
N TYR A 243 -38.80 9.23 -19.37
CA TYR A 243 -39.88 9.58 -20.21
C TYR A 243 -41.22 9.13 -19.64
N ALA A 244 -42.25 10.01 -19.73
CA ALA A 244 -43.62 9.68 -19.39
C ALA A 244 -44.59 10.50 -20.22
N SER A 245 -45.60 9.85 -20.78
CA SER A 245 -46.73 10.47 -21.52
C SER A 245 -48.04 9.80 -21.18
N ASN A 246 -49.16 10.47 -21.49
CA ASN A 246 -50.48 9.98 -21.20
C ASN A 246 -50.78 8.67 -21.97
N GLY A 247 -51.34 7.68 -21.27
CA GLY A 247 -51.70 6.37 -21.85
C GLY A 247 -50.50 5.48 -22.18
N GLN A 248 -49.27 5.88 -21.88
CA GLN A 248 -48.06 5.10 -22.12
C GLN A 248 -47.33 4.69 -20.82
N LYS A 249 -46.61 3.58 -20.89
CA LYS A 249 -45.73 3.19 -19.77
C LYS A 249 -44.57 4.17 -19.62
N ALA A 250 -44.37 4.69 -18.44
CA ALA A 250 -43.15 5.43 -18.15
C ALA A 250 -41.92 4.53 -18.33
N HIS A 251 -40.80 5.09 -18.77
CA HIS A 251 -39.54 4.38 -18.80
C HIS A 251 -38.38 5.23 -18.26
N LEU A 252 -37.44 4.56 -17.66
CA LEU A 252 -36.19 5.15 -17.15
C LEU A 252 -35.04 4.37 -17.73
N LYS A 253 -34.22 5.05 -18.51
CA LYS A 253 -32.98 4.54 -19.10
C LYS A 253 -31.80 5.14 -18.36
N VAL A 254 -30.80 4.32 -18.02
CA VAL A 254 -29.55 4.78 -17.39
C VAL A 254 -28.37 4.22 -18.15
N LYS A 255 -27.36 5.06 -18.37
CA LYS A 255 -26.18 4.74 -19.15
C LYS A 255 -24.91 5.02 -18.34
N CYS A 256 -23.92 4.08 -18.42
CA CYS A 256 -22.60 4.19 -17.84
C CYS A 256 -21.55 3.76 -18.88
N GLY A 257 -20.86 4.70 -19.50
CA GLY A 257 -19.97 4.40 -20.65
C GLY A 257 -20.76 3.79 -21.81
N GLU A 258 -20.41 2.54 -22.17
CA GLU A 258 -21.11 1.78 -23.21
C GLU A 258 -22.27 0.93 -22.68
N ASP A 259 -22.37 0.79 -21.36
CA ASP A 259 -23.41 -0.01 -20.72
C ASP A 259 -24.66 0.80 -20.48
N GLU A 260 -25.83 0.21 -20.80
CA GLU A 260 -27.11 0.84 -20.56
C GLU A 260 -28.16 -0.17 -20.08
N TYR A 261 -29.08 0.32 -19.28
CA TYR A 261 -30.21 -0.48 -18.80
C TYR A 261 -31.47 0.35 -18.77
N THR A 262 -32.60 -0.25 -19.14
CA THR A 262 -33.91 0.43 -19.20
C THR A 262 -34.93 -0.36 -18.39
N VAL A 263 -35.72 0.34 -17.61
CA VAL A 263 -36.86 -0.23 -16.90
C VAL A 263 -38.16 0.50 -17.31
N TYR A 264 -39.26 -0.21 -17.28
CA TYR A 264 -40.58 0.30 -17.55
C TYR A 264 -41.41 0.35 -16.28
N GLY A 265 -42.08 1.47 -16.07
CA GLY A 265 -43.06 1.66 -14.99
C GLY A 265 -44.49 1.32 -15.44
N ASP A 266 -45.42 1.77 -14.63
CA ASP A 266 -46.83 1.65 -14.95
C ASP A 266 -47.26 2.65 -16.05
N VAL A 267 -48.46 2.47 -16.62
CA VAL A 267 -49.06 3.44 -17.53
C VAL A 267 -49.38 4.72 -16.79
N CYS A 268 -49.04 5.86 -17.36
CA CYS A 268 -49.30 7.17 -16.80
C CYS A 268 -50.63 7.74 -17.31
N ASP A 269 -51.43 8.29 -16.40
CA ASP A 269 -52.69 8.94 -16.68
C ASP A 269 -52.65 10.42 -16.36
N ILE A 270 -53.64 11.18 -16.82
CA ILE A 270 -53.84 12.59 -16.50
C ILE A 270 -54.08 12.74 -14.98
N ALA A 271 -53.39 13.69 -14.35
CA ALA A 271 -53.54 13.97 -12.95
C ALA A 271 -54.91 14.61 -12.62
N LEU A 272 -55.63 14.03 -11.69
CA LEU A 272 -56.84 14.66 -11.13
C LEU A 272 -56.50 15.78 -10.15
N LYS A 273 -55.42 15.63 -9.42
CA LYS A 273 -54.85 16.60 -8.46
C LYS A 273 -53.32 16.43 -8.45
N ASN A 274 -52.58 17.52 -8.27
CA ASN A 274 -51.14 17.53 -8.11
C ASN A 274 -50.35 16.79 -9.24
N PRO A 275 -50.25 17.38 -10.44
CA PRO A 275 -49.48 16.80 -11.53
C PRO A 275 -47.98 16.73 -11.14
N ALA A 276 -47.28 15.74 -11.70
CA ALA A 276 -45.87 15.58 -11.52
C ALA A 276 -45.09 16.71 -12.25
N THR A 277 -44.13 17.31 -11.58
CA THR A 277 -43.25 18.31 -12.20
C THR A 277 -41.88 17.70 -12.49
N LYS A 278 -41.16 18.26 -13.46
CA LYS A 278 -39.78 17.82 -13.78
C LYS A 278 -38.90 17.81 -12.55
N GLU A 279 -39.02 18.81 -11.68
CA GLU A 279 -38.26 18.95 -10.45
C GLU A 279 -38.57 17.83 -9.44
N SER A 280 -39.88 17.48 -9.29
CA SER A 280 -40.29 16.42 -8.38
C SER A 280 -39.82 15.03 -8.80
N VAL A 281 -39.84 14.78 -10.13
CA VAL A 281 -39.34 13.57 -10.77
C VAL A 281 -37.81 13.50 -10.61
N ALA A 282 -37.11 14.60 -10.96
CA ALA A 282 -35.66 14.72 -10.79
C ALA A 282 -35.22 14.42 -9.40
N LYS A 283 -35.84 15.06 -8.39
CA LYS A 283 -35.56 14.84 -6.98
C LYS A 283 -35.73 13.39 -6.55
N SER A 284 -36.76 12.70 -7.09
CA SER A 284 -37.04 11.31 -6.74
C SER A 284 -36.07 10.31 -7.38
N ILE A 285 -35.63 10.57 -8.60
CA ILE A 285 -34.70 9.70 -9.34
C ILE A 285 -33.27 9.94 -8.93
N SER A 286 -32.83 11.18 -8.68
CA SER A 286 -31.44 11.51 -8.35
C SER A 286 -30.98 11.05 -6.97
N GLN A 287 -31.89 10.67 -6.05
CA GLN A 287 -31.54 10.18 -4.72
C GLN A 287 -31.02 8.73 -4.77
N THR A 288 -29.81 8.52 -5.24
CA THR A 288 -29.22 7.19 -5.42
C THR A 288 -28.86 6.45 -4.12
N GLY A 289 -28.89 7.14 -2.97
CA GLY A 289 -28.67 6.54 -1.63
C GLY A 289 -27.32 5.82 -1.53
N THR A 290 -27.36 4.56 -1.03
CA THR A 290 -26.17 3.69 -0.83
C THR A 290 -25.71 2.97 -2.10
N THR A 291 -26.31 3.24 -3.28
CA THR A 291 -25.85 2.64 -4.54
C THR A 291 -24.49 3.21 -4.96
N LYS A 292 -23.77 2.46 -5.76
CA LYS A 292 -22.45 2.88 -6.30
C LYS A 292 -22.53 3.96 -7.36
N PHE A 293 -23.74 4.37 -7.77
CA PHE A 293 -23.99 5.29 -8.87
C PHE A 293 -24.42 6.67 -8.40
N GLU A 294 -24.09 7.70 -9.21
CA GLU A 294 -24.55 9.07 -9.03
C GLU A 294 -24.93 9.65 -10.42
N PHE A 295 -26.12 10.28 -10.51
CA PHE A 295 -26.50 10.93 -11.76
C PHE A 295 -25.70 12.20 -12.00
N GLN A 296 -24.84 12.18 -13.03
CA GLN A 296 -24.14 13.35 -13.52
C GLN A 296 -25.07 14.22 -14.38
N LYS A 297 -25.96 13.58 -15.12
CA LYS A 297 -27.00 14.21 -15.95
C LYS A 297 -28.27 13.36 -15.90
N LEU A 298 -29.42 14.02 -15.77
CA LEU A 298 -30.73 13.38 -15.80
C LEU A 298 -31.68 14.23 -16.66
N ASP A 299 -31.98 13.75 -17.86
CA ASP A 299 -32.91 14.37 -18.78
C ASP A 299 -34.32 13.85 -18.46
N ILE A 300 -35.29 14.76 -18.30
CA ILE A 300 -36.68 14.43 -17.98
C ILE A 300 -37.61 14.98 -19.04
N LEU A 301 -38.21 14.06 -19.74
CA LEU A 301 -39.23 14.31 -20.75
C LEU A 301 -40.59 13.82 -20.20
N ILE A 302 -41.38 14.73 -19.71
CA ILE A 302 -42.70 14.45 -19.15
C ILE A 302 -43.72 15.35 -19.80
N GLU A 303 -44.85 14.77 -20.21
CA GLU A 303 -46.00 15.49 -20.70
C GLU A 303 -46.69 16.26 -19.57
N ASP A 304 -47.29 17.38 -19.87
CA ASP A 304 -47.96 18.21 -18.89
C ASP A 304 -49.17 17.50 -18.25
N ASN A 305 -49.46 17.85 -17.02
CA ASN A 305 -50.60 17.33 -16.25
C ASN A 305 -50.66 15.82 -16.03
N LEU A 306 -49.53 15.12 -16.06
CA LEU A 306 -49.47 13.70 -15.75
C LEU A 306 -49.41 13.40 -14.25
N PHE A 307 -50.05 12.28 -13.88
CA PHE A 307 -49.86 11.67 -12.56
C PHE A 307 -48.76 10.61 -12.60
N VAL A 308 -47.67 10.86 -11.88
CA VAL A 308 -46.54 9.94 -11.76
C VAL A 308 -46.28 9.64 -10.27
N PRO A 309 -46.67 8.44 -9.80
CA PRO A 309 -46.51 8.10 -8.39
C PRO A 309 -45.03 8.10 -7.97
N VAL A 310 -44.71 8.77 -6.86
CA VAL A 310 -43.35 8.78 -6.29
C VAL A 310 -42.86 7.36 -5.95
N GLY A 311 -43.78 6.47 -5.55
CA GLY A 311 -43.47 5.05 -5.30
C GLY A 311 -42.94 4.33 -6.53
N MET A 312 -43.57 4.59 -7.71
CA MET A 312 -43.14 4.07 -9.01
C MET A 312 -41.74 4.58 -9.37
N LEU A 313 -41.48 5.88 -9.25
CA LEU A 313 -40.17 6.47 -9.53
C LEU A 313 -39.07 5.85 -8.67
N LYS A 314 -39.32 5.66 -7.35
CA LYS A 314 -38.39 5.02 -6.43
C LYS A 314 -38.12 3.56 -6.76
N LYS A 315 -39.13 2.84 -7.24
CA LYS A 315 -39.02 1.44 -7.70
C LYS A 315 -38.17 1.37 -8.96
N MET A 316 -38.54 2.15 -10.00
CA MET A 316 -37.82 2.22 -11.26
C MET A 316 -36.34 2.58 -11.06
N ARG A 317 -36.06 3.57 -10.22
CA ARG A 317 -34.66 3.93 -9.89
C ARG A 317 -33.87 2.76 -9.31
N ARG A 318 -34.45 2.02 -8.35
CA ARG A 318 -33.79 0.86 -7.75
C ARG A 318 -33.54 -0.25 -8.76
N GLU A 319 -34.52 -0.54 -9.58
CA GLU A 319 -34.46 -1.59 -10.59
C GLU A 319 -33.48 -1.25 -11.70
N VAL A 320 -33.47 -0.01 -12.22
CA VAL A 320 -32.55 0.40 -13.29
C VAL A 320 -31.09 0.40 -12.83
N LEU A 321 -30.80 0.88 -11.61
CA LEU A 321 -29.44 0.89 -11.08
C LEU A 321 -28.93 -0.52 -10.77
N ALA A 322 -29.78 -1.40 -10.21
CA ALA A 322 -29.45 -2.79 -9.99
C ALA A 322 -29.26 -3.57 -11.31
N GLY A 323 -30.12 -3.30 -12.31
CA GLY A 323 -29.99 -3.88 -13.65
C GLY A 323 -28.71 -3.45 -14.35
N LEU A 324 -28.37 -2.16 -14.30
CA LEU A 324 -27.13 -1.62 -14.86
C LEU A 324 -25.89 -2.24 -14.16
N GLU A 325 -25.91 -2.37 -12.83
CA GLU A 325 -24.83 -3.03 -12.09
C GLU A 325 -24.63 -4.48 -12.55
N ASN A 326 -25.73 -5.23 -12.72
CA ASN A 326 -25.68 -6.60 -13.22
C ASN A 326 -25.18 -6.69 -14.67
N GLU A 327 -25.57 -5.76 -15.54
CA GLU A 327 -25.09 -5.69 -16.92
C GLU A 327 -23.57 -5.49 -16.96
N ILE A 328 -23.07 -4.48 -16.23
CA ILE A 328 -21.63 -4.23 -16.10
C ILE A 328 -20.91 -5.47 -15.57
N LEU A 329 -21.40 -6.09 -14.49
CA LEU A 329 -20.77 -7.25 -13.87
C LEU A 329 -20.82 -8.50 -14.73
N SER A 330 -21.82 -8.64 -15.60
CA SER A 330 -21.96 -9.80 -16.50
C SER A 330 -20.74 -9.97 -17.41
N LYS A 331 -20.14 -8.88 -17.85
CA LYS A 331 -18.96 -8.84 -18.71
C LYS A 331 -17.69 -9.41 -18.03
N TYR A 332 -17.65 -9.39 -16.70
CA TYR A 332 -16.53 -9.90 -15.91
C TYR A 332 -16.74 -11.34 -15.41
N ARG A 333 -17.94 -11.91 -15.65
CA ARG A 333 -18.19 -13.30 -15.29
C ARG A 333 -17.42 -14.22 -16.25
N ARG A 334 -16.49 -14.96 -15.70
CA ARG A 334 -15.85 -16.03 -16.45
C ARG A 334 -16.85 -17.15 -16.67
N ASN A 335 -17.11 -17.51 -17.91
CA ASN A 335 -17.74 -18.80 -18.21
C ASN A 335 -16.76 -19.87 -17.80
N CYS A 336 -16.93 -20.43 -16.61
CA CYS A 336 -16.30 -21.71 -16.33
C CYS A 336 -16.89 -22.68 -17.37
N ALA A 337 -16.09 -23.05 -18.37
CA ALA A 337 -16.38 -24.27 -19.10
C ALA A 337 -16.66 -25.31 -18.02
N LYS A 338 -17.82 -25.97 -18.06
CA LYS A 338 -18.08 -27.12 -17.23
C LYS A 338 -16.86 -27.99 -17.46
N SER A 339 -15.97 -28.10 -16.45
CA SER A 339 -14.93 -29.09 -16.47
C SER A 339 -15.69 -30.37 -16.72
N ALA A 340 -15.48 -30.96 -17.88
CA ALA A 340 -15.95 -32.31 -18.09
C ALA A 340 -15.46 -33.09 -16.88
N ASP A 341 -16.39 -33.67 -16.14
CA ASP A 341 -16.09 -34.61 -15.08
C ASP A 341 -15.30 -35.77 -15.70
N SER A 342 -14.02 -35.61 -15.76
CA SER A 342 -13.05 -36.66 -16.13
C SER A 342 -11.88 -36.60 -15.16
N HIS A 343 -12.16 -36.45 -13.88
CA HIS A 343 -11.33 -37.13 -12.90
C HIS A 343 -11.80 -38.60 -12.83
N ASN A 344 -11.54 -39.34 -13.90
CA ASN A 344 -11.21 -40.71 -13.68
C ASN A 344 -10.05 -40.70 -12.70
N GLU A 345 -10.38 -40.90 -11.43
CA GLU A 345 -9.42 -41.39 -10.45
C GLU A 345 -8.91 -42.71 -10.98
N THR A 346 -7.95 -42.64 -11.89
CA THR A 346 -7.04 -43.77 -12.02
C THR A 346 -6.39 -43.88 -10.65
N ASN A 347 -6.84 -44.87 -9.88
CA ASN A 347 -6.13 -45.40 -8.73
C ASN A 347 -4.75 -45.93 -9.19
N SER A 348 -3.91 -45.02 -9.68
CA SER A 348 -2.49 -45.27 -9.73
C SER A 348 -2.05 -45.25 -8.28
N LYS A 349 -1.73 -46.41 -7.71
CA LYS A 349 -0.96 -46.53 -6.48
C LYS A 349 0.15 -45.49 -6.58
N LYS A 350 0.00 -44.38 -5.85
CA LYS A 350 1.08 -43.41 -5.69
C LYS A 350 2.19 -44.19 -5.00
N GLU A 351 3.20 -44.61 -5.76
CA GLU A 351 4.46 -44.97 -5.15
C GLU A 351 4.82 -43.88 -4.17
N GLN A 352 4.96 -44.23 -2.91
CA GLN A 352 5.46 -43.30 -1.89
C GLN A 352 6.89 -42.95 -2.32
N LYS A 353 7.03 -41.86 -3.08
CA LYS A 353 8.36 -41.29 -3.34
C LYS A 353 8.91 -40.87 -1.99
N GLN A 354 10.02 -41.48 -1.60
CA GLN A 354 10.78 -41.02 -0.44
C GLN A 354 11.07 -39.52 -0.61
N SER A 355 10.80 -38.75 0.43
CA SER A 355 11.11 -37.33 0.42
C SER A 355 12.62 -37.15 0.27
N GLU A 356 13.03 -36.41 -0.75
CA GLU A 356 14.43 -36.06 -0.98
C GLU A 356 14.72 -34.71 -0.31
N MET A 357 15.85 -34.61 0.37
CA MET A 357 16.35 -33.38 0.92
C MET A 357 17.37 -32.77 -0.04
N ILE A 358 17.23 -31.48 -0.27
CA ILE A 358 18.13 -30.65 -1.09
C ILE A 358 18.64 -29.50 -0.22
N VAL A 359 19.95 -29.29 -0.19
CA VAL A 359 20.59 -28.22 0.58
C VAL A 359 21.35 -27.29 -0.36
N SER A 360 21.33 -25.98 -0.07
CA SER A 360 22.18 -25.00 -0.76
C SER A 360 23.21 -24.43 0.21
N VAL A 361 24.47 -24.38 -0.21
CA VAL A 361 25.59 -23.85 0.56
C VAL A 361 26.31 -22.74 -0.18
N MET A 362 26.83 -21.76 0.55
CA MET A 362 27.57 -20.62 -0.01
C MET A 362 29.05 -20.60 0.34
N LYS A 363 29.45 -21.36 1.37
CA LYS A 363 30.82 -21.40 1.89
C LYS A 363 31.26 -22.85 2.13
N LEU A 364 32.57 -23.10 2.07
CA LEU A 364 33.14 -24.41 2.35
C LEU A 364 32.89 -24.92 3.76
N GLU A 365 32.90 -24.02 4.76
CA GLU A 365 32.59 -24.38 6.13
C GLU A 365 31.16 -24.88 6.30
N GLN A 366 30.19 -24.27 5.58
CA GLN A 366 28.81 -24.74 5.55
C GLN A 366 28.71 -26.12 4.90
N LEU A 367 29.43 -26.35 3.81
CA LEU A 367 29.50 -27.63 3.16
C LEU A 367 30.04 -28.71 4.10
N GLN A 368 31.14 -28.45 4.80
CA GLN A 368 31.73 -29.36 5.76
C GLN A 368 30.72 -29.74 6.86
N CYS A 369 30.06 -28.78 7.47
CA CYS A 369 29.03 -29.02 8.48
C CYS A 369 27.89 -29.91 7.92
N VAL A 370 27.40 -29.63 6.72
CA VAL A 370 26.30 -30.41 6.09
C VAL A 370 26.73 -31.86 5.86
N LEU A 371 27.97 -32.09 5.40
CA LEU A 371 28.50 -33.42 5.15
C LEU A 371 28.80 -34.20 6.43
N GLU A 372 29.17 -33.54 7.52
CA GLU A 372 29.40 -34.13 8.85
C GLU A 372 28.09 -34.56 9.53
N LEU A 373 27.00 -33.84 9.30
CA LEU A 373 25.69 -34.14 9.90
C LEU A 373 25.02 -35.44 9.42
N ASN A 374 25.55 -36.12 8.39
CA ASN A 374 25.00 -37.37 7.82
C ASN A 374 23.48 -37.36 7.67
N ILE A 375 22.93 -36.33 7.07
CA ILE A 375 21.50 -36.10 6.96
C ILE A 375 20.83 -37.16 6.11
N SER A 376 19.92 -37.90 6.72
CA SER A 376 19.16 -38.97 6.01
C SER A 376 18.28 -38.33 4.90
N GLY A 377 18.35 -38.92 3.69
CA GLY A 377 17.59 -38.42 2.54
C GLY A 377 18.20 -37.24 1.80
N LEU A 378 19.40 -36.77 2.19
CA LEU A 378 20.14 -35.76 1.44
C LEU A 378 20.61 -36.34 0.10
N LYS A 379 20.09 -35.83 -1.01
CA LYS A 379 20.37 -36.32 -2.36
C LYS A 379 21.16 -35.31 -3.18
N LYS A 380 20.97 -34.03 -2.94
CA LYS A 380 21.54 -32.98 -3.79
C LYS A 380 22.05 -31.80 -2.93
N ILE A 381 23.22 -31.30 -3.30
CA ILE A 381 23.76 -30.08 -2.73
C ILE A 381 24.02 -29.07 -3.86
N TYR A 382 23.40 -27.88 -3.76
CA TYR A 382 23.66 -26.73 -4.63
C TYR A 382 24.74 -25.87 -4.03
N ILE A 383 25.79 -25.58 -4.82
CA ILE A 383 26.91 -24.72 -4.44
C ILE A 383 26.73 -23.36 -5.11
N ARG A 384 26.63 -22.33 -4.32
CA ARG A 384 26.64 -20.96 -4.85
C ARG A 384 28.07 -20.52 -5.12
N THR A 385 28.33 -20.16 -6.37
CA THR A 385 29.71 -19.94 -6.89
C THR A 385 30.26 -18.54 -6.62
N GLU A 386 29.43 -17.59 -6.20
CA GLU A 386 29.81 -16.17 -6.10
C GLU A 386 30.95 -15.90 -5.09
N LEU A 387 31.20 -16.84 -4.18
CA LEU A 387 32.19 -16.68 -3.13
C LEU A 387 33.35 -17.70 -3.21
N LEU A 388 33.36 -18.59 -4.21
CA LEU A 388 34.36 -19.64 -4.35
C LEU A 388 35.21 -19.41 -5.61
N ASN A 389 36.52 -19.65 -5.51
CA ASN A 389 37.38 -19.73 -6.67
C ASN A 389 37.27 -21.10 -7.34
N ALA A 390 37.82 -21.24 -8.56
CA ALA A 390 37.73 -22.47 -9.34
C ALA A 390 38.32 -23.71 -8.63
N GLY A 391 39.42 -23.55 -7.87
CA GLY A 391 40.03 -24.63 -7.07
C GLY A 391 39.09 -25.08 -5.94
N GLN A 392 38.59 -24.14 -5.17
CA GLN A 392 37.66 -24.39 -4.07
C GLN A 392 36.35 -25.06 -4.56
N LEU A 393 35.86 -24.64 -5.74
CA LEU A 393 34.67 -25.24 -6.32
C LEU A 393 34.93 -26.70 -6.72
N LYS A 394 36.07 -27.02 -7.33
CA LYS A 394 36.47 -28.38 -7.67
C LYS A 394 36.58 -29.25 -6.40
N ASP A 395 37.18 -28.75 -5.35
CA ASP A 395 37.30 -29.46 -4.08
C ASP A 395 35.94 -29.73 -3.45
N ALA A 396 35.04 -28.72 -3.44
CA ALA A 396 33.68 -28.85 -2.96
C ALA A 396 32.89 -29.93 -3.69
N VAL A 397 32.95 -29.96 -5.03
CA VAL A 397 32.29 -30.96 -5.86
C VAL A 397 32.83 -32.37 -5.53
N ASN A 398 34.17 -32.52 -5.41
CA ASN A 398 34.78 -33.78 -5.05
C ASN A 398 34.35 -34.27 -3.66
N MET A 399 34.27 -33.40 -2.69
CA MET A 399 33.78 -33.71 -1.31
C MET A 399 32.33 -34.18 -1.33
N ILE A 400 31.44 -33.57 -2.09
CA ILE A 400 30.03 -33.93 -2.18
C ILE A 400 29.91 -35.31 -2.85
N ASN A 401 30.57 -35.51 -4.01
CA ASN A 401 30.50 -36.74 -4.77
C ASN A 401 31.09 -37.91 -3.99
N SER A 402 32.14 -37.70 -3.17
CA SER A 402 32.72 -38.76 -2.32
C SER A 402 31.75 -39.33 -1.28
N LYS A 403 30.67 -38.61 -0.97
CA LYS A 403 29.59 -39.03 -0.07
C LYS A 403 28.37 -39.62 -0.80
N GLY A 404 28.46 -39.81 -2.11
CA GLY A 404 27.35 -40.33 -2.93
C GLY A 404 26.18 -39.35 -3.06
N ILE A 405 26.44 -38.05 -2.96
CA ILE A 405 25.48 -36.96 -3.10
C ILE A 405 25.76 -36.25 -4.42
N ASP A 406 24.71 -35.81 -5.12
CA ASP A 406 24.85 -35.06 -6.38
C ASP A 406 25.21 -33.59 -6.10
N ALA A 407 26.27 -33.10 -6.75
CA ALA A 407 26.67 -31.70 -6.69
C ALA A 407 26.07 -30.91 -7.86
N TYR A 408 25.47 -29.77 -7.55
CA TYR A 408 24.93 -28.81 -8.52
C TYR A 408 25.57 -27.42 -8.28
N ILE A 409 25.77 -26.70 -9.38
CA ILE A 409 26.38 -25.36 -9.40
C ILE A 409 25.33 -24.37 -9.89
#